data_08b177d473f546a919cabc104a56dabf
#
_entry.id   08b177d473f546a919cabc104a56dabf
#
_cell.length_a   1.000
_cell.length_b   1.000
_cell.length_c   1.000
_cell.angle_alpha   90.00
_cell.angle_beta   90.00
_cell.angle_gamma   90.00
#
_symmetry.space_group_name_H-M   'P 1'
#
loop_
_entity.id
_entity.type
_entity.pdbx_description
1 polymer ?
#
loop_
_entity_poly.entity_id
_entity_poly.type
_entity_poly.pdbx_seq_one_letter_code
_entity_poly.pdbx_strand_id
1 'polypeptide(L)'
;MLRKVTAAAAALVVSTSLAGAAEINPAVVFDMGGKFDKSFNEGVFNGVERFKKETGIEYREFEVTNETQREQALRRMAQRGANPVIGVGFAQAPALEKVAKEFPDTRFAIIDAVVDLPNVRSIVFKEHEGSFLVGMIAAMKSGTGKVGFVGGMDIPLIRKFACGYEQGAKYVNSGTEVVQNMTGTTPAAWNDPTRGSELAKSQFDRGVDVIYAAAGGTGVGVYQTAEDSGKFAIGVDSNQNYLHPGTMLTSMLKRVDVAAYK
;
A
#
# COMPACT_ATOMS: atom_id res chain seq x y z
N MET A 1 -81.17 15.85 31.01
CA MET A 1 -79.87 16.59 30.93
C MET A 1 -78.78 15.60 30.56
N LEU A 2 -78.45 15.46 29.29
CA LEU A 2 -77.39 14.58 28.82
C LEU A 2 -76.10 15.42 28.62
N ARG A 3 -75.03 15.14 29.38
CA ARG A 3 -73.74 15.71 29.18
C ARG A 3 -73.00 14.93 28.10
N LYS A 4 -72.69 15.58 26.99
CA LYS A 4 -71.75 15.04 25.95
C LYS A 4 -70.32 15.18 26.46
N VAL A 5 -69.59 14.05 26.55
CA VAL A 5 -68.18 14.02 26.81
C VAL A 5 -67.49 13.88 25.44
N THR A 6 -66.80 14.92 25.04
CA THR A 6 -65.93 14.92 23.84
C THR A 6 -64.53 14.43 24.21
N ALA A 7 -64.17 13.28 23.74
CA ALA A 7 -62.83 12.75 23.89
C ALA A 7 -61.94 13.34 22.77
N ALA A 8 -60.92 14.15 23.13
CA ALA A 8 -59.88 14.63 22.22
C ALA A 8 -58.77 13.53 22.11
N ALA A 9 -58.70 12.93 20.96
CA ALA A 9 -57.58 12.01 20.64
C ALA A 9 -56.37 12.85 20.23
N ALA A 10 -55.34 12.88 21.06
CA ALA A 10 -54.02 13.45 20.71
C ALA A 10 -53.26 12.43 19.86
N ALA A 11 -53.09 12.72 18.57
CA ALA A 11 -52.24 11.93 17.70
C ALA A 11 -50.76 12.28 17.97
N LEU A 12 -50.06 11.34 18.57
CA LEU A 12 -48.61 11.45 18.78
C LEU A 12 -47.89 11.15 17.44
N VAL A 13 -47.44 12.20 16.73
CA VAL A 13 -46.59 12.04 15.53
C VAL A 13 -45.20 11.68 15.99
N VAL A 14 -44.86 10.40 15.98
CA VAL A 14 -43.49 9.93 16.16
C VAL A 14 -42.74 10.17 14.86
N SER A 15 -42.04 11.28 14.77
CA SER A 15 -41.07 11.52 13.70
C SER A 15 -39.86 10.60 13.90
N THR A 16 -39.85 9.45 13.27
CA THR A 16 -38.65 8.64 13.11
C THR A 16 -37.70 9.40 12.17
N SER A 17 -36.71 10.11 12.74
CA SER A 17 -35.57 10.55 11.97
C SER A 17 -34.83 9.30 11.47
N LEU A 18 -35.06 8.95 10.20
CA LEU A 18 -34.15 8.08 9.47
C LEU A 18 -32.78 8.79 9.50
N ALA A 19 -31.89 8.35 10.38
CA ALA A 19 -30.48 8.67 10.23
C ALA A 19 -30.06 8.09 8.88
N GLY A 20 -30.07 8.93 7.83
CA GLY A 20 -29.59 8.55 6.51
C GLY A 20 -28.18 8.01 6.67
N ALA A 21 -27.93 6.80 6.20
CA ALA A 21 -26.57 6.30 6.08
C ALA A 21 -25.78 7.39 5.33
N ALA A 22 -24.67 7.84 5.92
CA ALA A 22 -23.83 8.85 5.29
C ALA A 22 -23.50 8.39 3.87
N GLU A 23 -23.81 9.20 2.88
CA GLU A 23 -23.58 8.89 1.47
C GLU A 23 -22.10 8.58 1.27
N ILE A 24 -21.79 7.39 0.75
CA ILE A 24 -20.44 6.98 0.48
C ILE A 24 -19.98 7.71 -0.79
N ASN A 25 -19.01 8.60 -0.66
CA ASN A 25 -18.43 9.41 -1.73
C ASN A 25 -16.90 9.41 -1.60
N PRO A 26 -16.25 8.30 -1.95
CA PRO A 26 -14.84 8.11 -1.63
C PRO A 26 -13.92 8.97 -2.48
N ALA A 27 -12.76 9.28 -1.89
CA ALA A 27 -11.64 9.85 -2.63
C ALA A 27 -10.34 9.17 -2.24
N VAL A 28 -9.43 9.04 -3.20
CA VAL A 28 -8.11 8.43 -3.02
C VAL A 28 -7.03 9.43 -3.40
N VAL A 29 -6.07 9.61 -2.52
CA VAL A 29 -4.87 10.42 -2.76
C VAL A 29 -3.69 9.48 -2.82
N PHE A 30 -3.24 9.16 -4.04
CA PHE A 30 -2.06 8.32 -4.29
C PHE A 30 -0.79 9.09 -3.95
N ASP A 31 0.21 8.41 -3.40
CA ASP A 31 1.50 9.01 -3.10
C ASP A 31 2.45 8.93 -4.31
N MET A 32 3.60 9.58 -4.15
CA MET A 32 4.67 9.59 -5.12
C MET A 32 5.16 8.16 -5.42
N GLY A 33 5.61 7.94 -6.64
CA GLY A 33 5.99 6.61 -7.13
C GLY A 33 5.24 6.22 -8.41
N GLY A 34 4.12 6.92 -8.67
CA GLY A 34 3.27 6.68 -9.84
C GLY A 34 2.14 5.69 -9.54
N LYS A 35 0.94 6.03 -9.98
CA LYS A 35 -0.27 5.21 -9.77
C LYS A 35 -0.15 3.80 -10.37
N PHE A 36 0.58 3.68 -11.48
CA PHE A 36 0.78 2.42 -12.20
C PHE A 36 2.18 1.82 -12.00
N ASP A 37 2.64 1.82 -10.75
CA ASP A 37 3.96 1.33 -10.33
C ASP A 37 4.14 -0.21 -10.40
N LYS A 38 3.14 -0.93 -10.86
CA LYS A 38 3.05 -2.40 -10.89
C LYS A 38 3.06 -3.06 -9.51
N SER A 39 2.97 -2.28 -8.44
CA SER A 39 3.21 -2.69 -7.06
C SER A 39 2.14 -2.13 -6.12
N PHE A 40 2.51 -1.20 -5.25
CA PHE A 40 1.73 -0.68 -4.14
C PHE A 40 0.58 0.23 -4.59
N ASN A 41 0.87 1.30 -5.35
CA ASN A 41 -0.16 2.24 -5.79
C ASN A 41 -1.13 1.57 -6.78
N GLU A 42 -0.63 0.77 -7.72
CA GLU A 42 -1.48 0.03 -8.67
C GLU A 42 -2.35 -1.01 -7.93
N GLY A 43 -1.83 -1.61 -6.84
CA GLY A 43 -2.62 -2.48 -5.98
C GLY A 43 -3.82 -1.75 -5.35
N VAL A 44 -3.61 -0.54 -4.82
CA VAL A 44 -4.69 0.31 -4.29
C VAL A 44 -5.67 0.69 -5.40
N PHE A 45 -5.17 1.13 -6.56
CA PHE A 45 -6.00 1.45 -7.72
C PHE A 45 -6.90 0.28 -8.11
N ASN A 46 -6.36 -0.92 -8.21
CA ASN A 46 -7.14 -2.12 -8.52
C ASN A 46 -8.23 -2.41 -7.47
N GLY A 47 -7.96 -2.11 -6.21
CA GLY A 47 -8.94 -2.24 -5.12
C GLY A 47 -10.13 -1.29 -5.28
N VAL A 48 -9.87 -0.01 -5.53
CA VAL A 48 -10.94 0.99 -5.70
C VAL A 48 -11.68 0.82 -7.02
N GLU A 49 -11.02 0.40 -8.10
CA GLU A 49 -11.69 0.06 -9.36
C GLU A 49 -12.63 -1.14 -9.20
N ARG A 50 -12.20 -2.14 -8.43
CA ARG A 50 -13.09 -3.27 -8.08
C ARG A 50 -14.29 -2.80 -7.28
N PHE A 51 -14.11 -1.92 -6.29
CA PHE A 51 -15.20 -1.32 -5.51
C PHE A 51 -16.17 -0.59 -6.43
N LYS A 52 -15.69 0.29 -7.29
CA LYS A 52 -16.50 1.01 -8.28
C LYS A 52 -17.29 0.06 -9.17
N LYS A 53 -16.64 -0.98 -9.70
CA LYS A 53 -17.27 -1.97 -10.58
C LYS A 53 -18.39 -2.75 -9.88
N GLU A 54 -18.21 -3.13 -8.62
CA GLU A 54 -19.14 -3.97 -7.87
C GLU A 54 -20.30 -3.18 -7.25
N THR A 55 -20.05 -1.91 -6.87
CA THR A 55 -21.06 -1.07 -6.20
C THR A 55 -21.74 -0.04 -7.09
N GLY A 56 -21.12 0.31 -8.23
CA GLY A 56 -21.53 1.44 -9.06
C GLY A 56 -21.19 2.82 -8.47
N ILE A 57 -20.50 2.87 -7.31
CA ILE A 57 -20.15 4.12 -6.65
C ILE A 57 -18.85 4.66 -7.26
N GLU A 58 -18.93 5.87 -7.81
CA GLU A 58 -17.77 6.58 -8.33
C GLU A 58 -16.89 7.09 -7.19
N TYR A 59 -15.59 7.25 -7.45
CA TYR A 59 -14.65 7.86 -6.53
C TYR A 59 -13.87 8.97 -7.21
N ARG A 60 -13.30 9.88 -6.42
CA ARG A 60 -12.37 10.89 -6.90
C ARG A 60 -10.95 10.45 -6.61
N GLU A 61 -10.02 10.87 -7.45
CA GLU A 61 -8.62 10.58 -7.23
C GLU A 61 -7.73 11.80 -7.41
N PHE A 62 -6.57 11.74 -6.80
CA PHE A 62 -5.46 12.67 -7.02
C PHE A 62 -4.14 11.92 -6.87
N GLU A 63 -3.21 12.15 -7.77
CA GLU A 63 -1.86 11.61 -7.72
C GLU A 63 -0.89 12.71 -7.28
N VAL A 64 -0.19 12.48 -6.17
CA VAL A 64 0.83 13.38 -5.65
C VAL A 64 2.10 13.22 -6.46
N THR A 65 2.55 14.29 -7.07
CA THR A 65 3.82 14.34 -7.83
C THR A 65 4.90 15.14 -7.11
N ASN A 66 4.52 15.88 -6.06
CA ASN A 66 5.40 16.66 -5.21
C ASN A 66 4.91 16.60 -3.75
N GLU A 67 5.82 16.48 -2.81
CA GLU A 67 5.51 16.33 -1.38
C GLU A 67 4.60 17.44 -0.81
N THR A 68 4.77 18.68 -1.30
CA THR A 68 3.96 19.80 -0.84
C THR A 68 2.48 19.72 -1.23
N GLN A 69 2.12 18.85 -2.18
CA GLN A 69 0.74 18.66 -2.62
C GLN A 69 -0.10 17.80 -1.67
N ARG A 70 0.52 16.98 -0.80
CA ARG A 70 -0.17 16.01 0.05
C ARG A 70 -1.28 16.65 0.88
N GLU A 71 -0.95 17.67 1.66
CA GLU A 71 -1.89 18.36 2.54
C GLU A 71 -3.02 19.03 1.75
N GLN A 72 -2.68 19.72 0.67
CA GLN A 72 -3.67 20.42 -0.16
C GLN A 72 -4.61 19.44 -0.87
N ALA A 73 -4.09 18.31 -1.35
CA ALA A 73 -4.91 17.29 -2.02
C ALA A 73 -5.92 16.66 -1.05
N LEU A 74 -5.48 16.22 0.13
CA LEU A 74 -6.36 15.68 1.18
C LEU A 74 -7.43 16.69 1.60
N ARG A 75 -7.03 17.94 1.87
CA ARG A 75 -7.95 19.02 2.25
C ARG A 75 -8.98 19.30 1.16
N ARG A 76 -8.57 19.35 -0.10
CA ARG A 76 -9.47 19.57 -1.23
C ARG A 76 -10.49 18.46 -1.37
N MET A 77 -10.11 17.20 -1.13
CA MET A 77 -11.05 16.09 -1.17
C MET A 77 -12.09 16.19 -0.05
N ALA A 78 -11.67 16.49 1.18
CA ALA A 78 -12.57 16.68 2.31
C ALA A 78 -13.52 17.89 2.08
N GLN A 79 -13.00 19.04 1.63
CA GLN A 79 -13.80 20.22 1.29
C GLN A 79 -14.86 19.98 0.22
N ARG A 80 -14.60 19.04 -0.69
CA ARG A 80 -15.55 18.64 -1.74
C ARG A 80 -16.54 17.56 -1.27
N GLY A 81 -16.59 17.30 0.02
CA GLY A 81 -17.51 16.33 0.63
C GLY A 81 -17.17 14.88 0.37
N ALA A 82 -15.90 14.57 0.08
CA ALA A 82 -15.49 13.17 0.00
C ALA A 82 -15.55 12.52 1.38
N ASN A 83 -16.07 11.29 1.44
CA ASN A 83 -16.21 10.50 2.66
C ASN A 83 -16.33 8.99 2.31
N PRO A 84 -15.30 8.15 2.57
CA PRO A 84 -14.01 8.49 3.17
C PRO A 84 -13.00 9.17 2.21
N VAL A 85 -11.96 9.79 2.79
CA VAL A 85 -10.75 10.21 2.07
C VAL A 85 -9.62 9.25 2.44
N ILE A 86 -9.06 8.57 1.44
CA ILE A 86 -8.01 7.55 1.61
C ILE A 86 -6.66 8.16 1.24
N GLY A 87 -5.75 8.26 2.19
CA GLY A 87 -4.34 8.58 1.96
C GLY A 87 -3.54 7.31 1.73
N VAL A 88 -2.86 7.23 0.59
CA VAL A 88 -2.07 6.07 0.20
C VAL A 88 -0.60 6.30 0.56
N GLY A 89 -0.05 5.44 1.41
CA GLY A 89 1.36 5.47 1.77
C GLY A 89 1.68 6.24 3.06
N PHE A 90 2.74 5.78 3.72
CA PHE A 90 3.18 6.28 5.04
C PHE A 90 3.48 7.79 5.07
N ALA A 91 3.98 8.33 3.97
CA ALA A 91 4.40 9.72 3.88
C ALA A 91 3.21 10.72 3.92
N GLN A 92 1.99 10.22 3.73
CA GLN A 92 0.76 11.01 3.89
C GLN A 92 0.41 11.30 5.37
N ALA A 93 0.98 10.57 6.34
CA ALA A 93 0.53 10.60 7.73
C ALA A 93 0.52 12.00 8.36
N PRO A 94 1.58 12.84 8.27
CA PRO A 94 1.56 14.17 8.88
C PRO A 94 0.50 15.09 8.25
N ALA A 95 0.35 15.01 6.92
CA ALA A 95 -0.64 15.81 6.19
C ALA A 95 -2.06 15.36 6.51
N LEU A 96 -2.29 14.05 6.54
CA LEU A 96 -3.59 13.46 6.85
C LEU A 96 -4.01 13.77 8.29
N GLU A 97 -3.10 13.64 9.27
CA GLU A 97 -3.37 13.98 10.67
C GLU A 97 -3.82 15.44 10.81
N LYS A 98 -3.13 16.37 10.15
CA LYS A 98 -3.50 17.79 10.17
C LYS A 98 -4.88 18.01 9.56
N VAL A 99 -5.13 17.47 8.38
CA VAL A 99 -6.42 17.66 7.67
C VAL A 99 -7.56 16.97 8.40
N ALA A 100 -7.35 15.79 8.97
CA ALA A 100 -8.38 15.06 9.71
C ALA A 100 -8.86 15.84 10.96
N LYS A 101 -7.96 16.59 11.62
CA LYS A 101 -8.32 17.50 12.72
C LYS A 101 -9.17 18.69 12.26
N GLU A 102 -8.96 19.16 11.02
CA GLU A 102 -9.74 20.27 10.44
C GLU A 102 -11.17 19.82 10.01
N PHE A 103 -11.34 18.52 9.71
CA PHE A 103 -12.60 17.96 9.21
C PHE A 103 -13.07 16.77 10.09
N PRO A 104 -13.52 17.03 11.33
CA PRO A 104 -13.84 15.96 12.29
C PRO A 104 -15.00 15.06 11.86
N ASP A 105 -15.91 15.56 11.01
CA ASP A 105 -17.06 14.82 10.51
C ASP A 105 -16.74 13.98 9.24
N THR A 106 -15.57 14.21 8.63
CA THR A 106 -15.09 13.43 7.49
C THR A 106 -14.32 12.19 7.99
N ARG A 107 -14.61 11.03 7.44
CA ARG A 107 -13.86 9.80 7.70
C ARG A 107 -12.62 9.78 6.81
N PHE A 108 -11.51 9.41 7.40
CA PHE A 108 -10.26 9.21 6.69
C PHE A 108 -9.79 7.76 6.84
N ALA A 109 -9.01 7.30 5.88
CA ALA A 109 -8.21 6.09 6.02
C ALA A 109 -6.78 6.38 5.57
N ILE A 110 -5.82 5.72 6.22
CA ILE A 110 -4.42 5.77 5.80
C ILE A 110 -3.87 4.35 5.66
N ILE A 111 -3.14 4.11 4.56
CA ILE A 111 -2.46 2.84 4.30
C ILE A 111 -0.97 3.02 4.60
N ASP A 112 -0.39 2.10 5.38
CA ASP A 112 1.02 2.03 5.78
C ASP A 112 1.47 3.01 6.87
N ALA A 113 0.54 3.61 7.58
CA ALA A 113 0.89 4.41 8.76
C ALA A 113 -0.20 4.31 9.83
N VAL A 114 0.14 4.78 11.02
CA VAL A 114 -0.80 4.94 12.14
C VAL A 114 -0.98 6.43 12.41
N VAL A 115 -2.24 6.88 12.36
CA VAL A 115 -2.68 8.21 12.78
C VAL A 115 -3.76 8.01 13.83
N ASP A 116 -3.47 8.37 15.08
CA ASP A 116 -4.36 8.16 16.23
C ASP A 116 -5.38 9.28 16.37
N LEU A 117 -6.43 9.24 15.55
CA LEU A 117 -7.56 10.16 15.58
C LEU A 117 -8.88 9.38 15.42
N PRO A 118 -9.98 9.82 16.06
CA PRO A 118 -11.24 9.08 16.08
C PRO A 118 -11.91 8.95 14.71
N ASN A 119 -11.59 9.84 13.77
CA ASN A 119 -12.11 9.84 12.39
C ASN A 119 -11.11 9.26 11.38
N VAL A 120 -9.99 8.64 11.82
CA VAL A 120 -8.99 8.05 10.96
C VAL A 120 -8.91 6.54 11.19
N ARG A 121 -9.11 5.76 10.13
CA ARG A 121 -8.80 4.33 10.10
C ARG A 121 -7.38 4.11 9.59
N SER A 122 -6.51 3.64 10.47
CA SER A 122 -5.13 3.28 10.13
C SER A 122 -5.05 1.81 9.70
N ILE A 123 -4.39 1.54 8.57
CA ILE A 123 -4.25 0.21 8.00
C ILE A 123 -2.77 -0.11 7.84
N VAL A 124 -2.31 -1.12 8.57
CA VAL A 124 -0.93 -1.60 8.54
C VAL A 124 -0.90 -3.11 8.29
N PHE A 125 0.23 -3.62 7.84
CA PHE A 125 0.40 -5.01 7.47
C PHE A 125 1.54 -5.67 8.25
N LYS A 126 1.59 -6.98 8.18
CA LYS A 126 2.65 -7.80 8.77
C LYS A 126 3.68 -8.16 7.71
N GLU A 127 4.35 -7.16 7.16
CA GLU A 127 5.27 -7.30 6.03
C GLU A 127 6.38 -8.32 6.32
N HIS A 128 6.84 -8.39 7.56
CA HIS A 128 7.87 -9.33 7.99
C HIS A 128 7.43 -10.80 7.88
N GLU A 129 6.13 -11.11 8.07
CA GLU A 129 5.63 -12.49 7.95
C GLU A 129 5.65 -12.97 6.50
N GLY A 130 5.11 -12.16 5.57
CA GLY A 130 5.17 -12.48 4.13
C GLY A 130 6.59 -12.50 3.60
N SER A 131 7.43 -11.56 4.03
CA SER A 131 8.85 -11.50 3.65
C SER A 131 9.65 -12.69 4.17
N PHE A 132 9.31 -13.21 5.36
CA PHE A 132 9.91 -14.44 5.89
C PHE A 132 9.69 -15.62 4.94
N LEU A 133 8.45 -15.80 4.47
CA LEU A 133 8.11 -16.89 3.56
C LEU A 133 8.87 -16.79 2.23
N VAL A 134 8.96 -15.59 1.64
CA VAL A 134 9.71 -15.41 0.39
C VAL A 134 11.22 -15.46 0.60
N GLY A 135 11.72 -15.16 1.79
CA GLY A 135 13.10 -15.40 2.19
C GLY A 135 13.45 -16.89 2.21
N MET A 136 12.53 -17.73 2.73
CA MET A 136 12.67 -19.20 2.66
C MET A 136 12.74 -19.68 1.19
N ILE A 137 11.83 -19.18 0.33
CA ILE A 137 11.81 -19.54 -1.10
C ILE A 137 13.13 -19.14 -1.77
N ALA A 138 13.65 -17.96 -1.49
CA ALA A 138 14.91 -17.49 -2.03
C ALA A 138 16.08 -18.42 -1.64
N ALA A 139 16.21 -18.76 -0.37
CA ALA A 139 17.26 -19.64 0.12
C ALA A 139 17.15 -21.08 -0.44
N MET A 140 15.92 -21.61 -0.57
CA MET A 140 15.68 -22.91 -1.19
C MET A 140 16.03 -22.95 -2.68
N LYS A 141 15.86 -21.82 -3.38
CA LYS A 141 16.13 -21.71 -4.81
C LYS A 141 17.57 -21.37 -5.11
N SER A 142 18.26 -20.65 -4.21
CA SER A 142 19.63 -20.22 -4.43
C SER A 142 20.58 -21.41 -4.57
N GLY A 143 21.37 -21.40 -5.65
CA GLY A 143 22.46 -22.34 -5.87
C GLY A 143 23.81 -21.85 -5.33
N THR A 144 23.92 -20.55 -5.03
CA THR A 144 25.16 -19.95 -4.53
C THR A 144 25.19 -19.78 -3.01
N GLY A 145 24.04 -19.91 -2.33
CA GLY A 145 23.87 -19.58 -0.92
C GLY A 145 23.89 -18.08 -0.64
N LYS A 146 23.77 -17.22 -1.68
CA LYS A 146 23.70 -15.78 -1.57
C LYS A 146 22.42 -15.25 -2.17
N VAL A 147 21.64 -14.55 -1.37
CA VAL A 147 20.37 -13.93 -1.79
C VAL A 147 20.43 -12.42 -1.57
N GLY A 148 19.63 -11.68 -2.33
CA GLY A 148 19.64 -10.22 -2.32
C GLY A 148 18.32 -9.62 -1.89
N PHE A 149 18.39 -8.42 -1.32
CA PHE A 149 17.25 -7.56 -1.05
C PHE A 149 17.52 -6.16 -1.61
N VAL A 150 16.57 -5.63 -2.38
CA VAL A 150 16.56 -4.24 -2.84
C VAL A 150 15.32 -3.58 -2.27
N GLY A 151 15.52 -2.68 -1.33
CA GLY A 151 14.44 -1.87 -0.74
C GLY A 151 14.36 -0.49 -1.37
N GLY A 152 13.19 0.14 -1.30
CA GLY A 152 12.99 1.54 -1.68
C GLY A 152 13.70 2.49 -0.72
N MET A 153 12.93 3.36 -0.05
CA MET A 153 13.50 4.26 0.97
C MET A 153 14.01 3.49 2.19
N ASP A 154 15.13 3.95 2.76
CA ASP A 154 15.66 3.42 4.03
C ASP A 154 14.86 3.94 5.23
N ILE A 155 13.77 3.27 5.52
CA ILE A 155 12.83 3.60 6.60
C ILE A 155 12.43 2.35 7.40
N PRO A 156 11.93 2.48 8.64
CA PRO A 156 11.55 1.35 9.47
C PRO A 156 10.57 0.38 8.81
N LEU A 157 9.63 0.89 8.00
CA LEU A 157 8.68 0.06 7.25
C LEU A 157 9.42 -0.90 6.29
N ILE A 158 10.36 -0.40 5.50
CA ILE A 158 11.12 -1.23 4.55
C ILE A 158 12.11 -2.14 5.26
N ARG A 159 12.63 -1.73 6.41
CA ARG A 159 13.45 -2.60 7.26
C ARG A 159 12.67 -3.81 7.79
N LYS A 160 11.34 -3.74 7.96
CA LYS A 160 10.53 -4.92 8.31
C LYS A 160 10.55 -5.98 7.20
N PHE A 161 10.44 -5.56 5.93
CA PHE A 161 10.56 -6.49 4.78
C PHE A 161 11.94 -7.14 4.78
N ALA A 162 13.01 -6.35 4.88
CA ALA A 162 14.39 -6.83 4.86
C ALA A 162 14.65 -7.82 6.01
N CYS A 163 14.23 -7.48 7.23
CA CYS A 163 14.39 -8.32 8.42
C CYS A 163 13.65 -9.66 8.26
N GLY A 164 12.39 -9.63 7.83
CA GLY A 164 11.61 -10.84 7.60
C GLY A 164 12.27 -11.74 6.55
N TYR A 165 12.69 -11.16 5.43
CA TYR A 165 13.37 -11.86 4.35
C TYR A 165 14.66 -12.54 4.82
N GLU A 166 15.51 -11.80 5.53
CA GLU A 166 16.76 -12.34 6.07
C GLU A 166 16.52 -13.49 7.06
N GLN A 167 15.56 -13.32 7.99
CA GLN A 167 15.23 -14.37 8.94
C GLN A 167 14.69 -15.62 8.25
N GLY A 168 13.85 -15.45 7.22
CA GLY A 168 13.34 -16.56 6.44
C GLY A 168 14.44 -17.31 5.68
N ALA A 169 15.37 -16.58 5.06
CA ALA A 169 16.50 -17.17 4.36
C ALA A 169 17.41 -17.97 5.32
N LYS A 170 17.74 -17.38 6.47
CA LYS A 170 18.57 -18.02 7.51
C LYS A 170 17.87 -19.17 8.23
N TYR A 171 16.55 -19.17 8.28
CA TYR A 171 15.78 -20.29 8.81
C TYR A 171 15.98 -21.57 7.99
N VAL A 172 16.06 -21.43 6.67
CA VAL A 172 16.30 -22.57 5.76
C VAL A 172 17.76 -23.01 5.83
N ASN A 173 18.69 -22.06 5.78
CA ASN A 173 20.12 -22.30 5.88
C ASN A 173 20.78 -21.13 6.61
N SER A 174 21.27 -21.37 7.82
CA SER A 174 21.90 -20.35 8.66
C SER A 174 23.16 -19.73 8.04
N GLY A 175 23.79 -20.42 7.07
CA GLY A 175 24.94 -19.95 6.30
C GLY A 175 24.56 -19.05 5.10
N THR A 176 23.28 -18.84 4.80
CA THR A 176 22.86 -17.99 3.69
C THR A 176 23.33 -16.55 3.91
N GLU A 177 24.09 -16.01 2.95
CA GLU A 177 24.47 -14.59 2.92
C GLU A 177 23.33 -13.77 2.33
N VAL A 178 22.92 -12.70 3.03
CA VAL A 178 21.88 -11.78 2.56
C VAL A 178 22.47 -10.42 2.29
N VAL A 179 22.52 -10.03 1.02
CA VAL A 179 23.03 -8.73 0.58
C VAL A 179 21.87 -7.75 0.51
N GLN A 180 21.93 -6.68 1.28
CA GLN A 180 20.83 -5.69 1.36
C GLN A 180 21.31 -4.32 0.84
N ASN A 181 20.49 -3.71 -0.03
CA ASN A 181 20.68 -2.33 -0.48
C ASN A 181 19.34 -1.59 -0.46
N MET A 182 19.38 -0.29 -0.17
CA MET A 182 18.27 0.62 -0.35
C MET A 182 18.51 1.53 -1.55
N THR A 183 17.46 1.88 -2.28
CA THR A 183 17.59 2.71 -3.49
C THR A 183 17.83 4.17 -3.16
N GLY A 184 17.39 4.64 -1.98
CA GLY A 184 17.62 6.02 -1.54
C GLY A 184 16.95 6.35 -0.21
N THR A 185 16.93 7.65 0.08
CA THR A 185 16.33 8.23 1.30
C THR A 185 15.22 9.24 1.00
N THR A 186 14.90 9.43 -0.27
CA THR A 186 13.86 10.34 -0.75
C THR A 186 12.79 9.58 -1.54
N PRO A 187 11.61 10.15 -1.79
CA PRO A 187 10.54 9.50 -2.57
C PRO A 187 10.93 9.08 -3.99
N ALA A 188 11.99 9.66 -4.58
CA ALA A 188 12.53 9.21 -5.88
C ALA A 188 12.90 7.70 -5.85
N ALA A 189 13.22 7.18 -4.67
CA ALA A 189 13.52 5.76 -4.46
C ALA A 189 12.41 4.79 -4.91
N TRP A 190 11.19 5.28 -5.08
CA TRP A 190 10.04 4.46 -5.49
C TRP A 190 9.82 4.37 -6.99
N ASN A 191 10.51 5.22 -7.78
CA ASN A 191 10.33 5.26 -9.23
C ASN A 191 11.64 5.55 -9.97
N ASP A 192 12.64 4.73 -9.70
CA ASP A 192 13.96 4.77 -10.34
C ASP A 192 14.39 3.36 -10.80
N PRO A 193 13.80 2.83 -11.90
CA PRO A 193 14.18 1.52 -12.43
C PRO A 193 15.67 1.41 -12.79
N THR A 194 16.30 2.51 -13.22
CA THR A 194 17.74 2.54 -13.50
C THR A 194 18.55 2.22 -12.25
N ARG A 195 18.22 2.86 -11.13
CA ARG A 195 18.87 2.58 -9.85
C ARG A 195 18.59 1.14 -9.39
N GLY A 196 17.38 0.64 -9.61
CA GLY A 196 17.03 -0.76 -9.38
C GLY A 196 17.94 -1.73 -10.13
N SER A 197 18.14 -1.47 -11.43
CA SER A 197 19.03 -2.27 -12.30
C SER A 197 20.48 -2.24 -11.83
N GLU A 198 21.02 -1.06 -11.50
CA GLU A 198 22.40 -0.91 -11.02
C GLU A 198 22.65 -1.72 -9.75
N LEU A 199 21.74 -1.66 -8.78
CA LEU A 199 21.85 -2.39 -7.52
C LEU A 199 21.72 -3.90 -7.74
N ALA A 200 20.79 -4.33 -8.60
CA ALA A 200 20.66 -5.74 -8.95
C ALA A 200 21.90 -6.29 -9.61
N LYS A 201 22.44 -5.56 -10.61
CA LYS A 201 23.69 -5.93 -11.27
C LYS A 201 24.84 -6.07 -10.27
N SER A 202 25.01 -5.07 -9.39
CA SER A 202 26.06 -5.09 -8.36
C SER A 202 25.93 -6.30 -7.42
N GLN A 203 24.70 -6.70 -7.06
CA GLN A 203 24.46 -7.88 -6.23
C GLN A 203 24.76 -9.18 -7.00
N PHE A 204 24.34 -9.29 -8.25
CA PHE A 204 24.63 -10.46 -9.10
C PHE A 204 26.13 -10.63 -9.35
N ASP A 205 26.87 -9.55 -9.60
CA ASP A 205 28.34 -9.55 -9.76
C ASP A 205 29.05 -10.04 -8.47
N ARG A 206 28.41 -9.93 -7.30
CA ARG A 206 28.89 -10.47 -6.00
C ARG A 206 28.44 -11.89 -5.73
N GLY A 207 27.78 -12.55 -6.68
CA GLY A 207 27.36 -13.95 -6.61
C GLY A 207 25.95 -14.17 -6.05
N VAL A 208 25.14 -13.12 -5.84
CA VAL A 208 23.69 -13.25 -5.56
C VAL A 208 23.03 -13.91 -6.78
N ASP A 209 22.05 -14.77 -6.56
CA ASP A 209 21.31 -15.42 -7.64
C ASP A 209 19.78 -15.31 -7.52
N VAL A 210 19.28 -14.81 -6.39
CA VAL A 210 17.86 -14.48 -6.17
C VAL A 210 17.76 -13.11 -5.48
N ILE A 211 17.01 -12.16 -6.03
CA ILE A 211 16.77 -10.83 -5.41
C ILE A 211 15.28 -10.64 -5.11
N TYR A 212 14.97 -10.25 -3.88
CA TYR A 212 13.66 -9.74 -3.50
C TYR A 212 13.66 -8.21 -3.56
N ALA A 213 12.75 -7.62 -4.35
CA ALA A 213 12.64 -6.16 -4.48
C ALA A 213 11.37 -5.63 -3.79
N ALA A 214 11.55 -4.87 -2.71
CA ALA A 214 10.50 -4.14 -2.02
C ALA A 214 10.67 -2.62 -2.28
N ALA A 215 10.47 -2.19 -3.53
CA ALA A 215 10.89 -0.89 -4.03
C ALA A 215 9.90 -0.20 -5.00
N GLY A 216 8.62 -0.61 -5.02
CA GLY A 216 7.64 -0.04 -5.95
C GLY A 216 8.06 -0.18 -7.41
N GLY A 217 7.88 0.87 -8.21
CA GLY A 217 8.26 0.90 -9.63
C GLY A 217 9.75 0.69 -9.89
N THR A 218 10.61 1.04 -8.94
CA THR A 218 12.06 0.76 -9.01
C THR A 218 12.35 -0.74 -9.13
N GLY A 219 11.49 -1.59 -8.57
CA GLY A 219 11.60 -3.06 -8.65
C GLY A 219 11.58 -3.60 -10.08
N VAL A 220 10.92 -2.90 -11.02
CA VAL A 220 10.87 -3.33 -12.44
C VAL A 220 12.27 -3.42 -13.04
N GLY A 221 13.18 -2.49 -12.68
CA GLY A 221 14.58 -2.55 -13.12
C GLY A 221 15.34 -3.73 -12.53
N VAL A 222 15.03 -4.14 -11.29
CA VAL A 222 15.59 -5.35 -10.66
C VAL A 222 15.16 -6.60 -11.43
N TYR A 223 13.88 -6.69 -11.79
CA TYR A 223 13.32 -7.87 -12.48
C TYR A 223 13.89 -8.02 -13.89
N GLN A 224 13.99 -6.91 -14.64
CA GLN A 224 14.63 -6.91 -15.95
C GLN A 224 16.09 -7.37 -15.87
N THR A 225 16.86 -6.84 -14.91
CA THR A 225 18.26 -7.21 -14.73
C THR A 225 18.42 -8.69 -14.32
N ALA A 226 17.47 -9.22 -13.54
CA ALA A 226 17.47 -10.64 -13.20
C ALA A 226 17.25 -11.52 -14.43
N GLU A 227 16.30 -11.16 -15.32
CA GLU A 227 16.07 -11.84 -16.59
C GLU A 227 17.32 -11.81 -17.49
N ASP A 228 17.87 -10.60 -17.72
CA ASP A 228 19.05 -10.40 -18.57
C ASP A 228 20.28 -11.18 -18.05
N SER A 229 20.37 -11.40 -16.74
CA SER A 229 21.46 -12.13 -16.08
C SER A 229 21.22 -13.62 -15.92
N GLY A 230 20.05 -14.15 -16.35
CA GLY A 230 19.65 -15.54 -16.13
C GLY A 230 19.55 -15.89 -14.62
N LYS A 231 19.13 -14.94 -13.80
CA LYS A 231 18.96 -15.03 -12.35
C LYS A 231 17.47 -14.95 -11.98
N PHE A 232 17.17 -14.97 -10.70
CA PHE A 232 15.78 -14.97 -10.22
C PHE A 232 15.45 -13.72 -9.44
N ALA A 233 14.15 -13.36 -9.48
CA ALA A 233 13.61 -12.26 -8.68
C ALA A 233 12.32 -12.68 -7.96
N ILE A 234 12.01 -11.91 -6.91
CA ILE A 234 10.77 -12.01 -6.14
C ILE A 234 10.11 -10.64 -6.12
N GLY A 235 8.83 -10.61 -6.48
CA GLY A 235 8.00 -9.41 -6.51
C GLY A 235 7.41 -9.04 -5.17
N VAL A 236 6.75 -7.87 -5.11
CA VAL A 236 6.17 -7.29 -3.90
C VAL A 236 4.80 -6.65 -4.17
N ASP A 237 4.00 -6.55 -3.12
CA ASP A 237 2.67 -5.93 -3.04
C ASP A 237 1.62 -6.63 -3.90
N SER A 238 1.78 -6.63 -5.22
CA SER A 238 0.89 -7.23 -6.20
C SER A 238 1.50 -8.49 -6.82
N ASN A 239 0.70 -9.30 -7.49
CA ASN A 239 1.23 -10.42 -8.26
C ASN A 239 1.97 -9.90 -9.50
N GLN A 240 3.28 -9.90 -9.45
CA GLN A 240 4.18 -9.41 -10.49
C GLN A 240 4.79 -10.54 -11.33
N ASN A 241 4.36 -11.79 -11.13
CA ASN A 241 4.95 -12.95 -11.82
C ASN A 241 4.83 -12.88 -13.34
N TYR A 242 3.83 -12.15 -13.84
CA TYR A 242 3.59 -11.97 -15.28
C TYR A 242 4.59 -11.02 -15.96
N LEU A 243 5.32 -10.20 -15.20
CA LEU A 243 6.28 -9.24 -15.78
C LEU A 243 7.45 -9.96 -16.47
N HIS A 244 7.99 -11.00 -15.83
CA HIS A 244 9.11 -11.79 -16.34
C HIS A 244 8.90 -13.28 -16.05
N PRO A 245 8.05 -13.98 -16.86
CA PRO A 245 7.77 -15.41 -16.66
C PRO A 245 9.03 -16.26 -16.74
N GLY A 246 9.24 -17.09 -15.73
CA GLY A 246 10.44 -17.95 -15.61
C GLY A 246 11.57 -17.31 -14.79
N THR A 247 11.61 -16.00 -14.68
CA THR A 247 12.54 -15.24 -13.82
C THR A 247 11.93 -14.96 -12.46
N MET A 248 10.65 -14.58 -12.43
CA MET A 248 9.93 -14.31 -11.19
C MET A 248 9.56 -15.62 -10.50
N LEU A 249 10.12 -15.88 -9.32
CA LEU A 249 9.82 -17.08 -8.53
C LEU A 249 8.42 -17.00 -7.91
N THR A 250 8.09 -15.84 -7.37
CA THR A 250 6.82 -15.54 -6.70
C THR A 250 6.71 -14.05 -6.43
N SER A 251 5.61 -13.62 -5.81
CA SER A 251 5.44 -12.25 -5.30
C SER A 251 4.93 -12.30 -3.87
N MET A 252 5.51 -11.50 -2.97
CA MET A 252 5.00 -11.28 -1.62
C MET A 252 3.80 -10.34 -1.70
N LEU A 253 2.61 -10.86 -1.56
CA LEU A 253 1.38 -10.09 -1.68
C LEU A 253 1.11 -9.26 -0.42
N LYS A 254 1.09 -7.96 -0.57
CA LYS A 254 0.60 -7.02 0.43
C LYS A 254 -0.78 -6.55 -0.03
N ARG A 255 -1.84 -7.00 0.62
CA ARG A 255 -3.21 -6.92 0.14
C ARG A 255 -3.81 -5.51 0.27
N VAL A 256 -3.09 -4.52 -0.28
CA VAL A 256 -3.55 -3.11 -0.35
C VAL A 256 -4.79 -2.95 -1.23
N ASP A 257 -4.98 -3.86 -2.19
CA ASP A 257 -6.20 -3.97 -2.99
C ASP A 257 -7.44 -4.26 -2.13
N VAL A 258 -7.31 -5.16 -1.16
CA VAL A 258 -8.39 -5.47 -0.21
C VAL A 258 -8.59 -4.33 0.78
N ALA A 259 -7.51 -3.70 1.25
CA ALA A 259 -7.58 -2.56 2.16
C ALA A 259 -8.33 -1.37 1.55
N ALA A 260 -8.11 -1.11 0.27
CA ALA A 260 -8.77 -0.02 -0.46
C ALA A 260 -10.21 -0.35 -0.88
N TYR A 261 -10.51 -1.65 -1.07
CA TYR A 261 -11.86 -2.12 -1.42
C TYR A 261 -12.83 -2.08 -0.22
N LYS A 262 -12.37 -2.41 1.01
CA LYS A 262 -13.19 -2.56 2.25
C LYS A 262 -13.27 -1.30 3.09
#